data_e6de56a3df2a0ba282bba739f14615b9
#
_entry.id   e6de56a3df2a0ba282bba739f14615b9
#
_cell.length_a   1.000
_cell.length_b   1.000
_cell.length_c   1.000
_cell.angle_alpha   90.00
_cell.angle_beta   90.00
_cell.angle_gamma   90.00
#
_symmetry.space_group_name_H-M   'P 1'
#
loop_
_entity.id
_entity.type
_entity.pdbx_description
1 polymer ?
#
loop_
_entity_poly.entity_id
_entity_poly.type
_entity_poly.pdbx_seq_one_letter_code
_entity_poly.pdbx_strand_id
1 'polypeptide(L)'
;MTIPFYVAPEQLVRDKAEFARKGIARGRSIVALDYSDGVLLLAENPSTALHKISEVYDRIAFAGVGKYNEFETLRKAGIRQADLMGYLYSRDDVTAMGLATAFAQTLGMIFTRDPKPFEVELLLAEISEDSGAHRLFRITYDGTLYDERNFVAIGGKAEQLAESLDELWREGMSLEEAFEAGAEAFRRAEGRESEGWEAAVLDESNGRRTFRRLDTAEFTKSE
;
A
#
# COMPACT_ATOMS: atom_id res chain seq x y z
N MET A 1 43.66 -14.74 -16.55
CA MET A 1 42.64 -15.69 -16.08
C MET A 1 41.83 -14.98 -15.01
N THR A 2 40.63 -14.55 -15.36
CA THR A 2 39.68 -13.97 -14.39
C THR A 2 39.04 -15.13 -13.66
N ILE A 3 39.35 -15.28 -12.38
CA ILE A 3 38.66 -16.23 -11.50
C ILE A 3 37.20 -15.78 -11.44
N PRO A 4 36.21 -16.57 -11.86
CA PRO A 4 34.83 -16.17 -11.67
C PRO A 4 34.59 -16.05 -10.16
N PHE A 5 34.25 -14.86 -9.70
CA PHE A 5 33.82 -14.66 -8.31
C PHE A 5 32.54 -15.48 -8.10
N TYR A 6 32.70 -16.64 -7.47
CA TYR A 6 31.56 -17.45 -7.03
C TYR A 6 30.94 -16.76 -5.84
N VAL A 7 29.73 -16.23 -6.01
CA VAL A 7 28.90 -15.74 -4.92
C VAL A 7 27.94 -16.88 -4.53
N ALA A 8 27.95 -17.24 -3.25
CA ALA A 8 27.01 -18.26 -2.75
C ALA A 8 25.57 -17.79 -2.99
N PRO A 9 24.64 -18.68 -3.41
CA PRO A 9 23.24 -18.30 -3.65
C PRO A 9 22.57 -17.59 -2.48
N GLU A 10 22.86 -18.00 -1.25
CA GLU A 10 22.36 -17.36 -0.04
C GLU A 10 22.86 -15.92 0.11
N GLN A 11 24.11 -15.64 -0.25
CA GLN A 11 24.65 -14.30 -0.21
C GLN A 11 23.97 -13.41 -1.26
N LEU A 12 23.74 -13.93 -2.47
CA LEU A 12 23.04 -13.22 -3.52
C LEU A 12 21.61 -12.84 -3.11
N VAL A 13 20.89 -13.75 -2.45
CA VAL A 13 19.53 -13.49 -1.94
C VAL A 13 19.56 -12.40 -0.85
N ARG A 14 20.52 -12.46 0.08
CA ARG A 14 20.69 -11.42 1.11
C ARG A 14 21.00 -10.06 0.52
N ASP A 15 21.91 -9.99 -0.43
CA ASP A 15 22.31 -8.74 -1.09
C ASP A 15 21.12 -8.12 -1.85
N LYS A 16 20.32 -8.94 -2.56
CA LYS A 16 19.09 -8.48 -3.22
C LYS A 16 18.06 -7.95 -2.21
N ALA A 17 17.85 -8.66 -1.11
CA ALA A 17 16.92 -8.25 -0.07
C ALA A 17 17.35 -6.93 0.59
N GLU A 18 18.62 -6.77 0.91
CA GLU A 18 19.17 -5.56 1.48
C GLU A 18 19.06 -4.38 0.51
N PHE A 19 19.35 -4.61 -0.77
CA PHE A 19 19.21 -3.61 -1.82
C PHE A 19 17.77 -3.11 -1.94
N ALA A 20 16.79 -4.02 -2.01
CA ALA A 20 15.38 -3.67 -2.10
C ALA A 20 14.91 -2.88 -0.87
N ARG A 21 15.23 -3.36 0.34
CA ARG A 21 14.88 -2.69 1.60
C ARG A 21 15.45 -1.27 1.69
N LYS A 22 16.71 -1.08 1.29
CA LYS A 22 17.34 0.26 1.25
C LYS A 22 16.62 1.21 0.29
N GLY A 23 16.14 0.70 -0.85
CA GLY A 23 15.35 1.47 -1.79
C GLY A 23 13.99 1.85 -1.23
N ILE A 24 13.28 0.91 -0.61
CA ILE A 24 11.99 1.13 0.04
C ILE A 24 12.10 2.13 1.19
N ALA A 25 13.15 2.00 2.02
CA ALA A 25 13.39 2.87 3.18
C ALA A 25 13.60 4.35 2.84
N ARG A 26 13.94 4.68 1.58
CA ARG A 26 14.01 6.05 1.09
C ARG A 26 12.65 6.64 0.72
N GLY A 27 11.68 5.78 0.52
CA GLY A 27 10.31 6.18 0.22
C GLY A 27 9.57 6.60 1.48
N ARG A 28 8.79 7.68 1.41
CA ARG A 28 7.88 8.08 2.50
C ARG A 28 6.81 7.00 2.67
N SER A 29 6.51 6.68 3.91
CA SER A 29 5.60 5.60 4.29
C SER A 29 4.14 5.91 3.91
N ILE A 30 3.32 4.88 3.92
CA ILE A 30 1.88 4.91 3.73
C ILE A 30 1.25 4.06 4.83
N VAL A 31 0.10 4.47 5.32
CA VAL A 31 -0.75 3.68 6.21
C VAL A 31 -2.13 3.47 5.58
N ALA A 32 -2.76 2.37 5.89
CA ALA A 32 -4.19 2.17 5.69
C ALA A 32 -4.81 1.78 7.02
N LEU A 33 -5.99 2.35 7.31
CA LEU A 33 -6.73 2.15 8.54
C LEU A 33 -8.19 1.89 8.24
N ASP A 34 -8.77 0.90 8.90
CA ASP A 34 -10.22 0.69 8.91
C ASP A 34 -10.88 1.79 9.75
N TYR A 35 -12.00 2.31 9.26
CA TYR A 35 -12.92 3.18 10.00
C TYR A 35 -14.36 2.68 9.82
N SER A 36 -15.34 3.31 10.46
CA SER A 36 -16.74 2.81 10.53
C SER A 36 -17.37 2.48 9.18
N ASP A 37 -17.06 3.26 8.15
CA ASP A 37 -17.71 3.16 6.83
C ASP A 37 -16.75 2.78 5.70
N GLY A 38 -15.51 2.36 6.05
CA GLY A 38 -14.55 2.00 5.00
C GLY A 38 -13.09 1.93 5.43
N VAL A 39 -12.22 2.19 4.47
CA VAL A 39 -10.76 2.18 4.65
C VAL A 39 -10.17 3.53 4.26
N LEU A 40 -9.47 4.18 5.18
CA LEU A 40 -8.64 5.35 4.93
C LEU A 40 -7.23 4.90 4.49
N LEU A 41 -6.74 5.46 3.38
CA LEU A 41 -5.33 5.38 2.97
C LEU A 41 -4.71 6.77 3.14
N LEU A 42 -3.61 6.86 3.88
CA LEU A 42 -2.94 8.11 4.21
C LEU A 42 -1.43 8.00 3.95
N ALA A 43 -0.88 8.96 3.23
CA ALA A 43 0.55 9.07 2.94
C ALA A 43 1.04 10.49 3.16
N GLU A 44 2.26 10.63 3.67
CA GLU A 44 2.96 11.90 3.55
C GLU A 44 3.44 12.07 2.10
N ASN A 45 2.88 13.05 1.38
CA ASN A 45 3.24 13.32 0.00
C ASN A 45 3.06 14.79 -0.34
N PRO A 46 4.12 15.61 -0.35
CA PRO A 46 4.04 17.01 -0.75
C PRO A 46 3.93 17.20 -2.27
N SER A 47 4.05 16.13 -3.06
CA SER A 47 3.97 16.21 -4.51
C SER A 47 2.51 16.30 -4.98
N THR A 48 2.22 17.27 -5.81
CA THR A 48 0.92 17.40 -6.49
C THR A 48 0.84 16.62 -7.81
N ALA A 49 1.97 16.15 -8.33
CA ALA A 49 2.07 15.49 -9.63
C ALA A 49 2.20 13.96 -9.52
N LEU A 50 2.83 13.46 -8.46
CA LEU A 50 3.09 12.04 -8.29
C LEU A 50 2.22 11.49 -7.15
N HIS A 51 1.29 10.64 -7.50
CA HIS A 51 0.40 10.00 -6.53
C HIS A 51 0.91 8.61 -6.14
N LYS A 52 0.86 8.32 -4.86
CA LYS A 52 1.21 7.01 -4.27
C LYS A 52 -0.02 6.13 -4.06
N ILE A 53 -1.20 6.75 -3.90
CA ILE A 53 -2.47 6.10 -3.65
C ILE A 53 -3.34 6.23 -4.90
N SER A 54 -3.99 5.16 -5.31
CA SER A 54 -4.80 5.12 -6.53
C SER A 54 -5.93 4.10 -6.43
N GLU A 55 -6.99 4.34 -7.18
CA GLU A 55 -7.98 3.33 -7.51
C GLU A 55 -7.38 2.33 -8.52
N VAL A 56 -7.67 1.04 -8.32
CA VAL A 56 -7.35 -0.01 -9.28
C VAL A 56 -8.63 -0.59 -9.88
N TYR A 57 -9.66 -0.73 -9.07
CA TYR A 57 -10.98 -1.18 -9.52
C TYR A 57 -12.08 -0.63 -8.60
N ASP A 58 -13.35 -0.85 -8.93
CA ASP A 58 -14.53 -0.25 -8.29
C ASP A 58 -14.45 -0.17 -6.74
N ARG A 59 -13.96 -1.22 -6.10
CA ARG A 59 -13.90 -1.38 -4.64
C ARG A 59 -12.48 -1.67 -4.12
N ILE A 60 -11.47 -1.46 -4.98
CA ILE A 60 -10.08 -1.81 -4.68
C ILE A 60 -9.18 -0.59 -4.87
N ALA A 61 -8.50 -0.22 -3.79
CA ALA A 61 -7.43 0.77 -3.79
C ALA A 61 -6.05 0.11 -3.81
N PHE A 62 -5.09 0.82 -4.38
CA PHE A 62 -3.69 0.45 -4.45
C PHE A 62 -2.84 1.57 -3.86
N ALA A 63 -1.84 1.21 -3.08
CA ALA A 63 -0.78 2.13 -2.69
C ALA A 63 0.59 1.47 -2.85
N GLY A 64 1.61 2.30 -3.16
CA GLY A 64 2.96 1.81 -3.38
C GLY A 64 4.03 2.72 -2.79
N VAL A 65 5.02 2.11 -2.14
CA VAL A 65 6.22 2.77 -1.62
C VAL A 65 7.45 2.24 -2.34
N GLY A 66 8.47 3.09 -2.45
CA GLY A 66 9.73 2.78 -3.09
C GLY A 66 9.88 3.48 -4.43
N LYS A 67 10.41 2.78 -5.42
CA LYS A 67 10.73 3.38 -6.72
C LYS A 67 9.49 3.59 -7.58
N TYR A 68 9.14 4.85 -7.83
CA TYR A 68 7.90 5.26 -8.48
C TYR A 68 7.59 4.52 -9.79
N ASN A 69 8.54 4.46 -10.72
CA ASN A 69 8.34 3.81 -12.01
C ASN A 69 8.09 2.30 -11.90
N GLU A 70 8.61 1.66 -10.86
CA GLU A 70 8.43 0.22 -10.64
C GLU A 70 7.02 -0.06 -10.11
N PHE A 71 6.57 0.63 -9.06
CA PHE A 71 5.20 0.41 -8.56
C PHE A 71 4.13 0.95 -9.52
N GLU A 72 4.39 2.02 -10.27
CA GLU A 72 3.47 2.52 -11.30
C GLU A 72 3.30 1.52 -12.46
N THR A 73 4.35 0.78 -12.82
CA THR A 73 4.26 -0.30 -13.79
C THR A 73 3.37 -1.42 -13.27
N LEU A 74 3.52 -1.81 -12.00
CA LEU A 74 2.69 -2.82 -11.35
C LEU A 74 1.23 -2.35 -11.24
N ARG A 75 1.00 -1.10 -10.83
CA ARG A 75 -0.35 -0.52 -10.77
C ARG A 75 -1.08 -0.61 -12.11
N LYS A 76 -0.42 -0.20 -13.19
CA LYS A 76 -0.99 -0.28 -14.55
C LYS A 76 -1.27 -1.71 -15.00
N ALA A 77 -0.40 -2.65 -14.62
CA ALA A 77 -0.62 -4.07 -14.89
C ALA A 77 -1.83 -4.60 -14.12
N GLY A 78 -1.98 -4.22 -12.85
CA GLY A 78 -3.13 -4.58 -12.01
C GLY A 78 -4.45 -4.05 -12.55
N ILE A 79 -4.52 -2.78 -12.99
CA ILE A 79 -5.72 -2.22 -13.64
C ILE A 79 -6.10 -3.03 -14.86
N ARG A 80 -5.14 -3.33 -15.76
CA ARG A 80 -5.41 -4.13 -16.97
C ARG A 80 -5.90 -5.52 -16.63
N GLN A 81 -5.34 -6.16 -15.61
CA GLN A 81 -5.77 -7.48 -15.16
C GLN A 81 -7.18 -7.42 -14.59
N ALA A 82 -7.49 -6.43 -13.74
CA ALA A 82 -8.81 -6.23 -13.17
C ALA A 82 -9.87 -5.99 -14.26
N ASP A 83 -9.58 -5.10 -15.20
CA ASP A 83 -10.47 -4.82 -16.35
C ASP A 83 -10.72 -6.07 -17.19
N LEU A 84 -9.67 -6.85 -17.47
CA LEU A 84 -9.79 -8.09 -18.25
C LEU A 84 -10.63 -9.14 -17.52
N MET A 85 -10.41 -9.33 -16.23
CA MET A 85 -11.18 -10.25 -15.40
C MET A 85 -12.66 -9.84 -15.33
N GLY A 86 -12.94 -8.57 -15.05
CA GLY A 86 -14.28 -8.04 -14.97
C GLY A 86 -15.02 -8.05 -16.32
N TYR A 87 -14.31 -8.00 -17.44
CA TYR A 87 -14.88 -8.14 -18.78
C TYR A 87 -15.17 -9.59 -19.16
N LEU A 88 -14.25 -10.51 -18.87
CA LEU A 88 -14.36 -11.92 -19.26
C LEU A 88 -15.33 -12.72 -18.37
N TYR A 89 -15.49 -12.34 -17.11
CA TYR A 89 -16.30 -13.02 -16.12
C TYR A 89 -17.36 -12.08 -15.55
N SER A 90 -17.21 -11.65 -14.29
CA SER A 90 -18.03 -10.62 -13.67
C SER A 90 -17.14 -9.58 -12.97
N ARG A 91 -17.67 -8.37 -12.82
CA ARG A 91 -16.98 -7.34 -12.04
C ARG A 91 -16.82 -7.73 -10.59
N ASP A 92 -17.75 -8.53 -10.06
CA ASP A 92 -17.75 -9.02 -8.69
C ASP A 92 -16.70 -10.12 -8.45
N ASP A 93 -16.20 -10.76 -9.54
CA ASP A 93 -15.09 -11.73 -9.47
C ASP A 93 -13.72 -11.06 -9.32
N VAL A 94 -13.63 -9.74 -9.48
CA VAL A 94 -12.38 -9.00 -9.30
C VAL A 94 -12.19 -8.69 -7.82
N THR A 95 -11.26 -9.40 -7.17
CA THR A 95 -10.98 -9.25 -5.74
C THR A 95 -9.56 -8.75 -5.50
N ALA A 96 -9.35 -8.03 -4.39
CA ALA A 96 -8.02 -7.61 -3.98
C ALA A 96 -7.09 -8.79 -3.69
N MET A 97 -7.61 -9.90 -3.15
CA MET A 97 -6.83 -11.13 -2.96
C MET A 97 -6.30 -11.69 -4.29
N GLY A 98 -7.14 -11.71 -5.33
CA GLY A 98 -6.73 -12.15 -6.67
C GLY A 98 -5.62 -11.29 -7.25
N LEU A 99 -5.77 -9.97 -7.16
CA LEU A 99 -4.75 -9.00 -7.60
C LEU A 99 -3.48 -9.08 -6.75
N ALA A 100 -3.60 -9.18 -5.43
CA ALA A 100 -2.47 -9.31 -4.51
C ALA A 100 -1.64 -10.57 -4.81
N THR A 101 -2.32 -11.69 -5.09
CA THR A 101 -1.66 -12.94 -5.51
C THR A 101 -0.89 -12.76 -6.82
N ALA A 102 -1.45 -12.07 -7.81
CA ALA A 102 -0.78 -11.81 -9.07
C ALA A 102 0.45 -10.88 -8.91
N PHE A 103 0.35 -9.85 -8.07
CA PHE A 103 1.49 -9.01 -7.72
C PHE A 103 2.57 -9.77 -6.97
N ALA A 104 2.18 -10.60 -5.99
CA ALA A 104 3.10 -11.44 -5.23
C ALA A 104 3.88 -12.41 -6.16
N GLN A 105 3.20 -13.07 -7.08
CA GLN A 105 3.83 -13.93 -8.07
C GLN A 105 4.80 -13.15 -8.99
N THR A 106 4.40 -11.97 -9.45
CA THR A 106 5.23 -11.12 -10.31
C THR A 106 6.49 -10.66 -9.59
N LEU A 107 6.35 -10.14 -8.36
CA LEU A 107 7.49 -9.70 -7.55
C LEU A 107 8.42 -10.86 -7.18
N GLY A 108 7.87 -12.01 -6.80
CA GLY A 108 8.63 -13.23 -6.52
C GLY A 108 9.43 -13.72 -7.74
N MET A 109 8.85 -13.66 -8.94
CA MET A 109 9.57 -13.99 -10.18
C MET A 109 10.71 -13.01 -10.45
N ILE A 110 10.48 -11.71 -10.34
CA ILE A 110 11.49 -10.66 -10.52
C ILE A 110 12.61 -10.83 -9.48
N PHE A 111 12.26 -11.03 -8.21
CA PHE A 111 13.22 -11.22 -7.14
C PHE A 111 14.13 -12.44 -7.37
N THR A 112 13.57 -13.53 -7.89
CA THR A 112 14.29 -14.78 -8.10
C THR A 112 15.14 -14.73 -9.38
N ARG A 113 14.59 -14.23 -10.50
CA ARG A 113 15.17 -14.38 -11.82
C ARG A 113 16.02 -13.19 -12.27
N ASP A 114 15.60 -11.97 -11.91
CA ASP A 114 16.25 -10.77 -12.42
C ASP A 114 17.52 -10.44 -11.61
N PRO A 115 18.53 -9.86 -12.25
CA PRO A 115 19.75 -9.42 -11.56
C PRO A 115 19.46 -8.35 -10.48
N LYS A 116 18.50 -7.46 -10.74
CA LYS A 116 18.06 -6.39 -9.85
C LYS A 116 16.63 -6.65 -9.38
N PRO A 117 16.36 -6.75 -8.07
CA PRO A 117 15.00 -6.80 -7.55
C PRO A 117 14.29 -5.45 -7.70
N PHE A 118 12.96 -5.45 -7.67
CA PHE A 118 12.21 -4.22 -7.52
C PHE A 118 12.37 -3.67 -6.09
N GLU A 119 12.46 -2.36 -6.00
CA GLU A 119 12.58 -1.59 -4.76
C GLU A 119 11.19 -1.06 -4.39
N VAL A 120 10.23 -1.97 -4.17
CA VAL A 120 8.82 -1.62 -3.93
C VAL A 120 8.21 -2.45 -2.81
N GLU A 121 7.26 -1.85 -2.12
CA GLU A 121 6.31 -2.50 -1.24
C GLU A 121 4.92 -1.99 -1.60
N LEU A 122 3.95 -2.90 -1.69
CA LEU A 122 2.60 -2.59 -2.17
C LEU A 122 1.57 -2.85 -1.08
N LEU A 123 0.51 -2.08 -1.13
CA LEU A 123 -0.68 -2.24 -0.32
C LEU A 123 -1.91 -2.25 -1.22
N LEU A 124 -2.80 -3.22 -1.00
CA LEU A 124 -4.14 -3.24 -1.56
C LEU A 124 -5.16 -3.18 -0.44
N ALA A 125 -6.18 -2.38 -0.62
CA ALA A 125 -7.36 -2.34 0.26
C ALA A 125 -8.60 -2.67 -0.55
N GLU A 126 -9.56 -3.38 0.06
CA GLU A 126 -10.83 -3.77 -0.55
C GLU A 126 -11.97 -3.59 0.45
N ILE A 127 -13.10 -3.11 -0.01
CA ILE A 127 -14.38 -3.20 0.68
C ILE A 127 -15.21 -4.30 0.02
N SER A 128 -15.53 -5.36 0.78
CA SER A 128 -16.34 -6.47 0.30
C SER A 128 -17.83 -6.12 0.30
N GLU A 129 -18.52 -6.40 -0.81
CA GLU A 129 -19.95 -6.17 -0.96
C GLU A 129 -20.80 -7.09 -0.08
N ASP A 130 -20.35 -8.36 0.04
CA ASP A 130 -21.15 -9.43 0.67
C ASP A 130 -21.02 -9.48 2.19
N SER A 131 -19.91 -9.02 2.74
CA SER A 131 -19.59 -9.19 4.16
C SER A 131 -19.46 -7.90 4.96
N GLY A 132 -19.43 -6.73 4.30
CA GLY A 132 -19.04 -5.46 4.94
C GLY A 132 -17.61 -5.51 5.52
N ALA A 133 -16.86 -6.57 5.22
CA ALA A 133 -15.52 -6.74 5.74
C ALA A 133 -14.51 -5.97 4.88
N HIS A 134 -13.70 -5.17 5.54
CA HIS A 134 -12.56 -4.54 4.93
C HIS A 134 -11.39 -5.51 4.88
N ARG A 135 -10.66 -5.51 3.80
CA ARG A 135 -9.50 -6.37 3.62
C ARG A 135 -8.28 -5.56 3.22
N LEU A 136 -7.17 -5.83 3.91
CA LEU A 136 -5.91 -5.16 3.69
C LEU A 136 -4.83 -6.18 3.34
N PHE A 137 -4.13 -5.97 2.24
CA PHE A 137 -3.06 -6.85 1.78
C PHE A 137 -1.77 -6.08 1.62
N ARG A 138 -0.70 -6.58 2.22
CA ARG A 138 0.66 -6.07 2.05
C ARG A 138 1.48 -7.06 1.24
N ILE A 139 2.17 -6.57 0.21
CA ILE A 139 3.03 -7.38 -0.65
C ILE A 139 4.44 -6.79 -0.64
N THR A 140 5.41 -7.60 -0.27
CA THR A 140 6.81 -7.20 -0.19
C THR A 140 7.57 -7.46 -1.49
N TYR A 141 8.73 -6.85 -1.64
CA TYR A 141 9.61 -6.92 -2.81
C TYR A 141 9.96 -8.34 -3.27
N ASP A 142 9.94 -9.32 -2.37
CA ASP A 142 10.24 -10.73 -2.63
C ASP A 142 9.01 -11.58 -3.00
N GLY A 143 7.83 -10.94 -3.05
CA GLY A 143 6.57 -11.58 -3.35
C GLY A 143 5.88 -12.22 -2.14
N THR A 144 6.30 -11.92 -0.92
CA THR A 144 5.58 -12.36 0.27
C THR A 144 4.30 -11.54 0.40
N LEU A 145 3.17 -12.24 0.60
CA LEU A 145 1.83 -11.68 0.77
C LEU A 145 1.39 -11.83 2.22
N TYR A 146 0.94 -10.73 2.81
CA TYR A 146 0.35 -10.67 4.15
C TYR A 146 -1.11 -10.22 4.06
N ASP A 147 -1.99 -10.89 4.80
CA ASP A 147 -3.39 -10.50 5.04
C ASP A 147 -3.41 -9.78 6.40
N GLU A 148 -3.62 -8.47 6.37
CA GLU A 148 -3.53 -7.59 7.53
C GLU A 148 -4.95 -7.23 8.01
N ARG A 149 -5.07 -6.82 9.27
CA ARG A 149 -6.37 -6.46 9.86
C ARG A 149 -6.28 -5.12 10.55
N ASN A 150 -7.39 -4.39 10.51
CA ASN A 150 -7.57 -3.11 11.19
C ASN A 150 -6.73 -1.98 10.61
N PHE A 151 -5.44 -2.19 10.50
CA PHE A 151 -4.52 -1.22 9.91
C PHE A 151 -3.28 -1.92 9.34
N VAL A 152 -2.58 -1.23 8.46
CA VAL A 152 -1.29 -1.66 7.91
C VAL A 152 -0.42 -0.44 7.61
N ALA A 153 0.87 -0.58 7.80
CA ALA A 153 1.86 0.41 7.40
C ALA A 153 2.88 -0.21 6.43
N ILE A 154 3.31 0.55 5.41
CA ILE A 154 4.36 0.16 4.47
C ILE A 154 5.40 1.27 4.32
N GLY A 155 6.63 0.90 3.98
CA GLY A 155 7.73 1.84 3.75
C GLY A 155 8.76 1.90 4.87
N GLY A 156 9.60 2.94 4.84
CA GLY A 156 10.79 3.01 5.69
C GLY A 156 10.54 3.12 7.20
N LYS A 157 9.35 3.61 7.59
CA LYS A 157 8.93 3.78 8.99
C LYS A 157 7.77 2.86 9.38
N ALA A 158 7.55 1.78 8.61
CA ALA A 158 6.39 0.90 8.80
C ALA A 158 6.28 0.33 10.22
N GLU A 159 7.40 -0.09 10.84
CA GLU A 159 7.41 -0.64 12.20
C GLU A 159 6.96 0.40 13.23
N GLN A 160 7.54 1.61 13.22
CA GLN A 160 7.18 2.68 14.15
C GLN A 160 5.74 3.18 13.96
N LEU A 161 5.28 3.20 12.71
CA LEU A 161 3.89 3.54 12.39
C LEU A 161 2.93 2.47 12.90
N ALA A 162 3.24 1.18 12.70
CA ALA A 162 2.42 0.09 13.20
C ALA A 162 2.34 0.06 14.74
N GLU A 163 3.47 0.25 15.43
CA GLU A 163 3.49 0.38 16.90
C GLU A 163 2.62 1.54 17.39
N SER A 164 2.69 2.69 16.72
CA SER A 164 1.86 3.85 17.08
C SER A 164 0.38 3.61 16.81
N LEU A 165 0.05 2.96 15.68
CA LEU A 165 -1.33 2.65 15.32
C LEU A 165 -1.95 1.58 16.22
N ASP A 166 -1.17 0.64 16.77
CA ASP A 166 -1.65 -0.33 17.74
C ASP A 166 -2.19 0.33 19.03
N GLU A 167 -1.63 1.50 19.39
CA GLU A 167 -2.11 2.30 20.50
C GLU A 167 -3.27 3.24 20.16
N LEU A 168 -3.32 3.74 18.92
CA LEU A 168 -4.21 4.82 18.51
C LEU A 168 -5.49 4.32 17.85
N TRP A 169 -5.40 3.21 17.11
CA TRP A 169 -6.55 2.66 16.39
C TRP A 169 -7.59 2.06 17.34
N ARG A 170 -8.88 2.26 17.02
CA ARG A 170 -10.01 1.67 17.74
C ARG A 170 -11.09 1.29 16.74
N GLU A 171 -11.77 0.20 17.00
CA GLU A 171 -12.90 -0.24 16.20
C GLU A 171 -14.03 0.81 16.20
N GLY A 172 -14.60 1.07 15.02
CA GLY A 172 -15.71 2.00 14.85
C GLY A 172 -15.34 3.48 14.87
N MET A 173 -14.06 3.83 14.67
CA MET A 173 -13.63 5.23 14.51
C MET A 173 -14.36 5.90 13.34
N SER A 174 -14.66 7.20 13.48
CA SER A 174 -15.07 8.01 12.34
C SER A 174 -13.89 8.25 11.38
N LEU A 175 -14.17 8.77 10.19
CA LEU A 175 -13.12 9.13 9.23
C LEU A 175 -12.15 10.17 9.80
N GLU A 176 -12.69 11.17 10.52
CA GLU A 176 -11.91 12.23 11.17
C GLU A 176 -10.97 11.63 12.23
N GLU A 177 -11.49 10.76 13.11
CA GLU A 177 -10.70 10.08 14.12
C GLU A 177 -9.62 9.18 13.51
N ALA A 178 -9.92 8.46 12.42
CA ALA A 178 -8.95 7.64 11.70
C ALA A 178 -7.85 8.50 11.05
N PHE A 179 -8.22 9.66 10.48
CA PHE A 179 -7.24 10.60 9.93
C PHE A 179 -6.32 11.15 11.02
N GLU A 180 -6.87 11.59 12.16
CA GLU A 180 -6.10 12.07 13.30
C GLU A 180 -5.17 11.00 13.86
N ALA A 181 -5.64 9.76 14.01
CA ALA A 181 -4.82 8.63 14.45
C ALA A 181 -3.66 8.36 13.49
N GLY A 182 -3.92 8.36 12.18
CA GLY A 182 -2.90 8.22 11.14
C GLY A 182 -1.89 9.37 11.18
N ALA A 183 -2.34 10.61 11.23
CA ALA A 183 -1.47 11.79 11.28
C ALA A 183 -0.60 11.81 12.55
N GLU A 184 -1.18 11.46 13.71
CA GLU A 184 -0.44 11.32 14.97
C GLU A 184 0.61 10.20 14.91
N ALA A 185 0.29 9.05 14.29
CA ALA A 185 1.25 7.98 14.09
C ALA A 185 2.45 8.44 13.23
N PHE A 186 2.20 9.20 12.16
CA PHE A 186 3.27 9.81 11.36
C PHE A 186 4.09 10.81 12.17
N ARG A 187 3.45 11.67 12.96
CA ARG A 187 4.14 12.64 13.82
C ARG A 187 5.08 11.97 14.81
N ARG A 188 4.63 10.88 15.44
CA ARG A 188 5.46 10.07 16.35
C ARG A 188 6.63 9.41 15.64
N ALA A 189 6.38 8.78 14.49
CA ALA A 189 7.40 8.05 13.74
C ALA A 189 8.45 8.97 13.11
N GLU A 190 8.05 10.16 12.61
CA GLU A 190 8.94 11.11 11.94
C GLU A 190 9.57 12.14 12.90
N GLY A 191 8.96 12.37 14.08
CA GLY A 191 9.40 13.36 15.06
C GLY A 191 9.20 14.83 14.60
N ARG A 192 8.32 15.04 13.59
CA ARG A 192 8.00 16.33 13.01
C ARG A 192 6.58 16.34 12.42
N GLU A 193 6.05 17.51 12.17
CA GLU A 193 4.82 17.67 11.40
C GLU A 193 5.00 17.28 9.94
N SER A 194 3.91 16.82 9.31
CA SER A 194 3.91 16.47 7.88
C SER A 194 4.02 17.73 7.01
N GLU A 195 4.75 17.63 5.90
CA GLU A 195 4.85 18.68 4.89
C GLU A 195 3.65 18.72 3.93
N GLY A 196 2.82 17.70 3.95
CA GLY A 196 1.62 17.58 3.12
C GLY A 196 1.11 16.15 3.05
N TRP A 197 -0.21 16.03 2.95
CA TRP A 197 -0.88 14.74 2.93
C TRP A 197 -1.42 14.39 1.54
N GLU A 198 -1.33 13.13 1.18
CA GLU A 198 -2.14 12.48 0.17
C GLU A 198 -3.05 11.49 0.89
N ALA A 199 -4.36 11.70 0.78
CA ALA A 199 -5.34 10.84 1.42
C ALA A 199 -6.43 10.43 0.44
N ALA A 200 -6.91 9.19 0.58
CA ALA A 200 -8.05 8.66 -0.12
C ALA A 200 -8.79 7.66 0.75
N VAL A 201 -10.05 7.45 0.47
CA VAL A 201 -10.87 6.43 1.13
C VAL A 201 -11.46 5.47 0.11
N LEU A 202 -11.67 4.25 0.55
CA LEU A 202 -12.73 3.39 0.08
C LEU A 202 -13.90 3.59 1.06
N ASP A 203 -15.06 4.02 0.58
CA ASP A 203 -16.19 4.42 1.41
C ASP A 203 -17.45 3.72 0.89
N GLU A 204 -18.11 2.93 1.75
CA GLU A 204 -19.31 2.17 1.39
C GLU A 204 -20.47 3.07 0.98
N SER A 205 -20.57 4.27 1.56
CA SER A 205 -21.63 5.24 1.25
C SER A 205 -21.53 5.82 -0.17
N ASN A 206 -20.37 5.71 -0.81
CA ASN A 206 -20.12 6.26 -2.14
C ASN A 206 -20.69 5.38 -3.29
N GLY A 207 -21.46 4.35 -2.98
CA GLY A 207 -22.08 3.45 -3.93
C GLY A 207 -21.09 2.48 -4.56
N ARG A 208 -21.28 2.16 -5.86
CA ARG A 208 -20.49 1.14 -6.53
C ARG A 208 -18.99 1.46 -6.61
N ARG A 209 -18.65 2.70 -6.93
CA ARG A 209 -17.27 3.19 -6.97
C ARG A 209 -16.93 3.78 -5.61
N THR A 210 -16.35 2.97 -4.76
CA THR A 210 -16.09 3.35 -3.35
C THR A 210 -14.90 4.29 -3.19
N PHE A 211 -13.98 4.34 -4.15
CA PHE A 211 -12.76 5.17 -4.07
C PHE A 211 -13.06 6.67 -4.20
N ARG A 212 -12.56 7.45 -3.24
CA ARG A 212 -12.63 8.91 -3.23
C ARG A 212 -11.34 9.52 -2.67
N ARG A 213 -10.77 10.50 -3.36
CA ARG A 213 -9.66 11.32 -2.80
C ARG A 213 -10.22 12.33 -1.82
N LEU A 214 -9.50 12.55 -0.73
CA LEU A 214 -9.86 13.53 0.28
C LEU A 214 -9.15 14.87 0.02
N ASP A 215 -9.88 15.95 0.27
CA ASP A 215 -9.26 17.27 0.44
C ASP A 215 -8.72 17.35 1.87
N THR A 216 -7.42 17.18 2.01
CA THR A 216 -6.77 17.14 3.32
C THR A 216 -6.76 18.48 4.04
N ALA A 217 -7.09 19.58 3.36
CA ALA A 217 -7.26 20.88 4.00
C ALA A 217 -8.46 20.94 4.97
N GLU A 218 -9.43 20.03 4.82
CA GLU A 218 -10.57 19.93 5.72
C GLU A 218 -10.17 19.35 7.09
N PHE A 219 -9.19 18.46 7.12
CA PHE A 219 -8.71 17.76 8.32
C PHE A 219 -7.58 18.49 9.07
N THR A 220 -6.89 19.42 8.40
CA THR A 220 -5.77 20.16 8.99
C THR A 220 -6.15 21.50 9.62
N LYS A 221 -7.44 21.88 9.61
CA LYS A 221 -7.95 23.16 10.11
C LYS A 221 -8.43 23.15 11.56
N SER A 222 -8.20 22.09 12.32
CA SER A 222 -8.60 22.00 13.73
C SER A 222 -7.45 22.42 14.65
N GLU A 223 -7.05 23.70 14.60
CA GLU A 223 -6.35 24.43 15.65
C GLU A 223 -7.09 25.73 15.98
#